data_6c3a59abf35492fe19be74c5fccbca03
#
_entry.id   6c3a59abf35492fe19be74c5fccbca03
#
_cell.length_a   1.000
_cell.length_b   1.000
_cell.length_c   1.000
_cell.angle_alpha   90.00
_cell.angle_beta   90.00
_cell.angle_gamma   90.00
#
_symmetry.space_group_name_H-M   'P 1'
#
loop_
_entity.id
_entity.type
_entity.pdbx_description
1 polymer ?
#
loop_
_entity_poly.entity_id
_entity_poly.type
_entity_poly.pdbx_seq_one_letter_code
_entity_poly.pdbx_strand_id
1 'polypeptide(L)'
;RVWDLDGNEFIDMSIMGVGTNILGYGNDEVDDAVRSVIEKGNMSTLNCPEEVYLAEKLIEIHPWADMVRFARSGGEANSIAVRIARAATGKSKVAICGYHGWHDWYLAANLGDEKNLAGHLLPGLAPNGVPEELRGTVLPFTYNDFQGLEVLLQTNDIGVIKMEVSRNFGPENDFLGKVRELATQKGIVLIFDECTSGFRQTFGGLHKIYGV
;
A
#
# COMPACT_ATOMS: atom_id res chain seq x y z
N ARG A 1 24.76 9.78 -6.72
CA ARG A 1 25.93 9.03 -6.24
C ARG A 1 25.74 8.69 -4.78
N VAL A 2 26.42 7.66 -4.30
CA VAL A 2 26.43 7.23 -2.90
C VAL A 2 27.87 6.95 -2.48
N TRP A 3 28.16 7.07 -1.20
CA TRP A 3 29.46 6.80 -0.61
C TRP A 3 29.32 5.77 0.49
N ASP A 4 30.25 4.84 0.57
CA ASP A 4 30.35 3.93 1.70
C ASP A 4 31.04 4.60 2.92
N LEU A 5 31.15 3.86 4.01
CA LEU A 5 31.78 4.36 5.24
C LEU A 5 33.30 4.59 5.09
N ASP A 6 33.94 3.99 4.08
CA ASP A 6 35.35 4.16 3.76
C ASP A 6 35.56 5.34 2.80
N GLY A 7 34.49 6.03 2.37
CA GLY A 7 34.55 7.18 1.48
C GLY A 7 34.62 6.83 0.00
N ASN A 8 34.45 5.58 -0.39
CA ASN A 8 34.42 5.18 -1.78
C ASN A 8 33.11 5.66 -2.44
N GLU A 9 33.22 6.22 -3.65
CA GLU A 9 32.13 6.77 -4.40
C GLU A 9 31.57 5.75 -5.41
N PHE A 10 30.24 5.61 -5.45
CA PHE A 10 29.52 4.73 -6.37
C PHE A 10 28.44 5.46 -7.14
N ILE A 11 28.17 4.99 -8.36
CA ILE A 11 26.93 5.35 -9.07
C ILE A 11 25.83 4.44 -8.54
N ASP A 12 24.81 5.04 -7.92
CA ASP A 12 23.64 4.27 -7.46
C ASP A 12 22.79 3.83 -8.66
N MET A 13 22.78 2.53 -8.91
CA MET A 13 21.94 1.87 -9.93
C MET A 13 20.80 1.07 -9.28
N SER A 14 20.58 1.28 -7.98
CA SER A 14 19.47 0.66 -7.25
C SER A 14 18.15 1.42 -7.47
N ILE A 15 17.12 1.01 -6.78
CA ILE A 15 15.80 1.68 -6.80
C ILE A 15 15.72 2.88 -5.83
N MET A 16 16.85 3.45 -5.44
CA MET A 16 16.97 4.69 -4.65
C MET A 16 16.03 4.73 -3.43
N GLY A 17 16.31 3.89 -2.44
CA GLY A 17 15.48 3.81 -1.23
C GLY A 17 14.10 3.22 -1.48
N VAL A 18 14.05 2.12 -2.26
CA VAL A 18 12.81 1.42 -2.62
C VAL A 18 11.82 2.35 -3.35
N GLY A 19 12.35 3.18 -4.26
CA GLY A 19 11.55 4.10 -5.08
C GLY A 19 11.01 5.33 -4.34
N THR A 20 11.53 5.65 -3.15
CA THR A 20 11.10 6.83 -2.39
C THR A 20 11.71 8.13 -2.91
N ASN A 21 12.93 8.09 -3.42
CA ASN A 21 13.67 9.28 -3.88
C ASN A 21 13.48 9.54 -5.38
N ILE A 22 12.25 9.72 -5.82
CA ILE A 22 11.93 9.92 -7.25
C ILE A 22 12.51 11.22 -7.84
N LEU A 23 12.84 12.20 -7.01
CA LEU A 23 13.52 13.44 -7.41
C LEU A 23 15.04 13.35 -7.34
N GLY A 24 15.59 12.21 -6.92
CA GLY A 24 17.00 12.02 -6.64
C GLY A 24 17.37 12.36 -5.19
N TYR A 25 18.64 12.11 -4.85
CA TYR A 25 19.20 12.49 -3.55
C TYR A 25 19.51 13.99 -3.53
N GLY A 26 19.15 14.68 -2.43
CA GLY A 26 19.53 16.07 -2.22
C GLY A 26 18.84 17.04 -3.20
N ASN A 27 17.53 17.05 -3.26
CA ASN A 27 16.79 18.06 -4.02
C ASN A 27 16.70 19.35 -3.21
N ASP A 28 17.30 20.45 -3.73
CA ASP A 28 17.44 21.72 -3.01
C ASP A 28 16.09 22.32 -2.60
N GLU A 29 15.06 22.26 -3.47
CA GLU A 29 13.72 22.81 -3.17
C GLU A 29 13.07 22.08 -1.99
N VAL A 30 13.19 20.75 -1.95
CA VAL A 30 12.67 19.92 -0.86
C VAL A 30 13.48 20.16 0.41
N ASP A 31 14.80 20.15 0.31
CA ASP A 31 15.68 20.31 1.47
C ASP A 31 15.53 21.69 2.12
N ASP A 32 15.38 22.76 1.34
CA ASP A 32 15.16 24.10 1.86
C ASP A 32 13.80 24.26 2.54
N ALA A 33 12.75 23.63 1.97
CA ALA A 33 11.44 23.58 2.61
C ALA A 33 11.51 22.86 3.97
N VAL A 34 12.21 21.71 4.04
CA VAL A 34 12.42 20.97 5.29
C VAL A 34 13.19 21.79 6.32
N ARG A 35 14.31 22.46 5.91
CA ARG A 35 15.07 23.33 6.81
C ARG A 35 14.23 24.45 7.42
N SER A 36 13.37 25.08 6.60
CA SER A 36 12.49 26.16 7.06
C SER A 36 11.45 25.69 8.10
N VAL A 37 11.02 24.43 8.03
CA VAL A 37 10.10 23.86 9.02
C VAL A 37 10.85 23.50 10.31
N ILE A 38 12.07 22.96 10.21
CA ILE A 38 12.89 22.64 11.37
C ILE A 38 13.15 23.89 12.22
N GLU A 39 13.40 25.04 11.61
CA GLU A 39 13.61 26.32 12.29
C GLU A 39 12.40 26.79 13.11
N LYS A 40 11.19 26.39 12.71
CA LYS A 40 9.92 26.68 13.41
C LYS A 40 9.59 25.65 14.50
N GLY A 41 10.31 24.55 14.57
CA GLY A 41 10.07 23.41 15.45
C GLY A 41 9.39 22.26 14.71
N ASN A 42 10.01 21.09 14.78
CA ASN A 42 9.58 19.87 14.06
C ASN A 42 8.63 18.98 14.85
N MET A 43 8.27 19.38 16.07
CA MET A 43 7.28 18.68 16.92
C MET A 43 6.46 19.70 17.72
N SER A 44 5.16 19.53 17.69
CA SER A 44 4.25 20.36 18.49
C SER A 44 3.11 19.53 19.08
N THR A 45 2.39 20.12 20.04
CA THR A 45 1.17 19.51 20.60
C THR A 45 -0.01 19.60 19.63
N LEU A 46 -0.01 20.60 18.76
CA LEU A 46 -1.03 20.81 17.73
C LEU A 46 -0.54 20.25 16.38
N ASN A 47 -1.48 19.95 15.51
CA ASN A 47 -1.17 19.57 14.12
C ASN A 47 -0.42 20.72 13.44
N CYS A 48 0.60 20.39 12.67
CA CYS A 48 1.33 21.38 11.88
C CYS A 48 0.51 21.78 10.64
N PRO A 49 0.68 23.02 10.14
CA PRO A 49 -0.04 23.49 8.96
C PRO A 49 0.23 22.63 7.72
N GLU A 50 1.44 22.12 7.59
CA GLU A 50 1.88 21.30 6.45
C GLU A 50 1.05 20.01 6.32
N GLU A 51 0.65 19.39 7.43
CA GLU A 51 -0.25 18.21 7.40
C GLU A 51 -1.62 18.59 6.83
N VAL A 52 -2.15 19.76 7.23
CA VAL A 52 -3.45 20.24 6.74
C VAL A 52 -3.39 20.55 5.25
N TYR A 53 -2.39 21.31 4.81
CA TYR A 53 -2.22 21.66 3.40
C TYR A 53 -1.99 20.43 2.52
N LEU A 54 -1.23 19.46 3.01
CA LEU A 54 -1.03 18.20 2.29
C LEU A 54 -2.34 17.40 2.21
N ALA A 55 -3.11 17.34 3.29
CA ALA A 55 -4.41 16.65 3.28
C ALA A 55 -5.39 17.30 2.29
N GLU A 56 -5.50 18.62 2.28
CA GLU A 56 -6.33 19.36 1.33
C GLU A 56 -5.89 19.09 -0.11
N LYS A 57 -4.58 19.08 -0.37
CA LYS A 57 -4.04 18.79 -1.70
C LYS A 57 -4.31 17.36 -2.15
N LEU A 58 -4.22 16.40 -1.24
CA LEU A 58 -4.53 15.00 -1.54
C LEU A 58 -6.02 14.79 -1.85
N ILE A 59 -6.92 15.46 -1.13
CA ILE A 59 -8.36 15.43 -1.42
C ILE A 59 -8.66 16.08 -2.78
N GLU A 60 -8.03 17.21 -3.10
CA GLU A 60 -8.15 17.85 -4.41
C GLU A 60 -7.74 16.91 -5.55
N ILE A 61 -6.64 16.17 -5.36
CA ILE A 61 -6.11 15.21 -6.35
C ILE A 61 -7.00 13.96 -6.46
N HIS A 62 -7.64 13.57 -5.35
CA HIS A 62 -8.48 12.37 -5.23
C HIS A 62 -9.92 12.76 -4.84
N PRO A 63 -10.74 13.28 -5.79
CA PRO A 63 -12.08 13.81 -5.48
C PRO A 63 -13.07 12.81 -4.90
N TRP A 64 -12.76 11.52 -4.94
CA TRP A 64 -13.52 10.44 -4.30
C TRP A 64 -13.25 10.31 -2.79
N ALA A 65 -12.20 10.95 -2.28
CA ALA A 65 -11.79 10.88 -0.88
C ALA A 65 -12.31 12.10 -0.10
N ASP A 66 -12.83 11.86 1.10
CA ASP A 66 -13.29 12.91 2.01
C ASP A 66 -12.27 13.24 3.12
N MET A 67 -11.39 12.28 3.42
CA MET A 67 -10.44 12.38 4.53
C MET A 67 -9.10 11.74 4.17
N VAL A 68 -8.05 12.22 4.87
CA VAL A 68 -6.69 11.70 4.75
C VAL A 68 -6.18 11.26 6.13
N ARG A 69 -5.50 10.13 6.17
CA ARG A 69 -4.78 9.67 7.36
C ARG A 69 -3.32 9.43 7.02
N PHE A 70 -2.43 10.15 7.70
CA PHE A 70 -0.99 9.99 7.52
C PHE A 70 -0.43 8.86 8.38
N ALA A 71 0.62 8.25 7.89
CA ALA A 71 1.44 7.24 8.56
C ALA A 71 2.90 7.44 8.20
N ARG A 72 3.82 6.85 8.96
CA ARG A 72 5.27 7.01 8.74
C ARG A 72 5.86 5.98 7.78
N SER A 73 5.17 4.88 7.58
CA SER A 73 5.61 3.80 6.70
C SER A 73 4.45 3.16 5.96
N GLY A 74 4.74 2.46 4.85
CA GLY A 74 3.75 1.70 4.11
C GLY A 74 3.10 0.59 4.96
N GLY A 75 3.85 -0.07 5.84
CA GLY A 75 3.32 -1.07 6.75
C GLY A 75 2.28 -0.49 7.72
N GLU A 76 2.55 0.67 8.31
CA GLU A 76 1.59 1.37 9.16
C GLU A 76 0.35 1.81 8.38
N ALA A 77 0.53 2.43 7.21
CA ALA A 77 -0.59 2.85 6.36
C ALA A 77 -1.49 1.67 6.01
N ASN A 78 -0.89 0.55 5.64
CA ASN A 78 -1.60 -0.68 5.33
C ASN A 78 -2.36 -1.25 6.52
N SER A 79 -1.77 -1.25 7.71
CA SER A 79 -2.43 -1.71 8.95
C SER A 79 -3.61 -0.81 9.33
N ILE A 80 -3.45 0.51 9.19
CA ILE A 80 -4.51 1.49 9.42
C ILE A 80 -5.65 1.27 8.43
N ALA A 81 -5.35 1.17 7.14
CA ALA A 81 -6.36 0.97 6.09
C ALA A 81 -7.16 -0.32 6.29
N VAL A 82 -6.49 -1.44 6.56
CA VAL A 82 -7.15 -2.74 6.82
C VAL A 82 -8.02 -2.67 8.09
N ARG A 83 -7.54 -2.01 9.15
CA ARG A 83 -8.34 -1.85 10.37
C ARG A 83 -9.59 -1.01 10.14
N ILE A 84 -9.50 0.08 9.40
CA ILE A 84 -10.65 0.92 9.04
C ILE A 84 -11.64 0.11 8.18
N ALA A 85 -11.15 -0.60 7.17
CA ALA A 85 -11.99 -1.40 6.29
C ALA A 85 -12.71 -2.54 7.02
N ARG A 86 -12.03 -3.24 7.93
CA ARG A 86 -12.65 -4.25 8.80
C ARG A 86 -13.74 -3.65 9.69
N ALA A 87 -13.49 -2.47 10.27
CA ALA A 87 -14.48 -1.77 11.09
C ALA A 87 -15.70 -1.34 10.27
N ALA A 88 -15.50 -0.85 9.04
CA ALA A 88 -16.56 -0.40 8.15
C ALA A 88 -17.44 -1.56 7.66
N THR A 89 -16.86 -2.73 7.40
CA THR A 89 -17.61 -3.89 6.90
C THR A 89 -18.12 -4.83 7.98
N GLY A 90 -17.60 -4.73 9.20
CA GLY A 90 -17.87 -5.67 10.29
C GLY A 90 -17.29 -7.07 10.06
N LYS A 91 -16.42 -7.25 9.05
CA LYS A 91 -15.85 -8.53 8.66
C LYS A 91 -14.34 -8.56 8.88
N SER A 92 -13.81 -9.73 9.27
CA SER A 92 -12.39 -9.88 9.62
C SER A 92 -11.49 -10.35 8.48
N LYS A 93 -12.05 -11.02 7.45
CA LYS A 93 -11.25 -11.60 6.38
C LYS A 93 -10.88 -10.59 5.30
N VAL A 94 -9.65 -10.69 4.82
CA VAL A 94 -9.05 -9.83 3.77
C VAL A 94 -8.54 -10.71 2.64
N ALA A 95 -8.99 -10.46 1.41
CA ALA A 95 -8.33 -10.99 0.22
C ALA A 95 -7.17 -10.08 -0.17
N ILE A 96 -5.99 -10.63 -0.42
CA ILE A 96 -4.79 -9.85 -0.76
C ILE A 96 -4.18 -10.25 -2.09
N CYS A 97 -3.61 -9.26 -2.80
CA CYS A 97 -2.77 -9.49 -3.96
C CYS A 97 -1.65 -8.45 -4.01
N GLY A 98 -0.41 -8.89 -3.85
CA GLY A 98 0.76 -8.03 -3.82
C GLY A 98 1.49 -8.05 -2.49
N TYR A 99 2.51 -7.19 -2.37
CA TYR A 99 3.30 -7.05 -1.16
C TYR A 99 2.80 -5.85 -0.33
N HIS A 100 2.48 -6.08 0.93
CA HIS A 100 1.87 -5.06 1.79
C HIS A 100 2.60 -4.86 3.13
N GLY A 101 3.87 -5.15 3.17
CA GLY A 101 4.71 -4.99 4.36
C GLY A 101 4.95 -6.31 5.10
N TRP A 102 5.27 -6.19 6.39
CA TRP A 102 5.70 -7.32 7.24
C TRP A 102 4.92 -7.41 8.55
N HIS A 103 3.84 -6.64 8.69
CA HIS A 103 3.01 -6.65 9.89
C HIS A 103 2.22 -7.97 10.01
N ASP A 104 1.90 -8.34 11.24
CA ASP A 104 1.26 -9.61 11.58
C ASP A 104 0.02 -9.90 10.74
N TRP A 105 -0.82 -8.87 10.50
CA TRP A 105 -2.03 -9.04 9.70
C TRP A 105 -1.74 -9.56 8.29
N TYR A 106 -0.61 -9.16 7.69
CA TYR A 106 -0.22 -9.59 6.34
C TYR A 106 0.47 -10.95 6.36
N LEU A 107 1.44 -11.13 7.29
CA LEU A 107 2.15 -12.40 7.44
C LEU A 107 1.24 -13.54 7.89
N ALA A 108 0.08 -13.25 8.47
CA ALA A 108 -0.95 -14.24 8.82
C ALA A 108 -1.39 -15.11 7.63
N ALA A 109 -1.23 -14.65 6.38
CA ALA A 109 -1.46 -15.47 5.20
C ALA A 109 -0.60 -16.74 5.20
N ASN A 110 0.64 -16.66 5.68
CA ASN A 110 1.57 -17.81 5.74
C ASN A 110 1.33 -18.74 6.92
N LEU A 111 0.45 -18.42 7.87
CA LEU A 111 0.01 -19.38 8.90
C LEU A 111 -0.81 -20.54 8.31
N GLY A 112 -1.50 -20.30 7.19
CA GLY A 112 -2.25 -21.34 6.48
C GLY A 112 -1.37 -22.28 5.66
N ASP A 113 -0.44 -21.70 4.91
CA ASP A 113 0.59 -22.36 4.11
C ASP A 113 1.78 -21.39 4.02
N GLU A 114 2.97 -21.83 4.37
CA GLU A 114 4.19 -21.01 4.36
C GLU A 114 4.53 -20.42 2.97
N LYS A 115 3.94 -20.95 1.91
CA LYS A 115 4.14 -20.49 0.52
C LYS A 115 3.10 -19.51 0.03
N ASN A 116 2.06 -19.21 0.81
CA ASN A 116 0.97 -18.34 0.36
C ASN A 116 1.42 -16.95 -0.11
N LEU A 117 2.49 -16.40 0.46
CA LEU A 117 3.07 -15.12 0.05
C LEU A 117 4.23 -15.25 -0.94
N ALA A 118 4.66 -16.45 -1.30
CA ALA A 118 5.83 -16.64 -2.18
C ALA A 118 5.65 -16.05 -3.57
N GLY A 119 4.42 -16.01 -4.10
CA GLY A 119 4.07 -15.35 -5.37
C GLY A 119 3.90 -13.84 -5.28
N HIS A 120 3.96 -13.26 -4.08
CA HIS A 120 3.65 -11.85 -3.82
C HIS A 120 4.86 -10.94 -3.60
N LEU A 121 6.05 -11.37 -3.90
CA LEU A 121 7.33 -10.65 -4.02
C LEU A 121 8.50 -11.30 -3.29
N LEU A 122 8.37 -11.56 -2.01
CA LEU A 122 9.48 -12.03 -1.18
C LEU A 122 9.22 -13.48 -0.75
N PRO A 123 9.88 -14.45 -1.38
CA PRO A 123 9.86 -15.82 -0.88
C PRO A 123 10.52 -15.88 0.51
N GLY A 124 10.04 -16.78 1.37
CA GLY A 124 10.65 -17.01 2.67
C GLY A 124 10.23 -16.04 3.79
N LEU A 125 9.09 -15.34 3.64
CA LEU A 125 8.48 -14.58 4.73
C LEU A 125 7.88 -15.56 5.76
N ALA A 126 8.71 -16.00 6.71
CA ALA A 126 8.29 -16.90 7.77
C ALA A 126 7.32 -16.20 8.74
N PRO A 127 6.21 -16.83 9.15
CA PRO A 127 5.24 -16.23 10.06
C PRO A 127 5.63 -16.36 11.54
N ASN A 128 6.91 -16.54 11.85
CA ASN A 128 7.39 -16.72 13.21
C ASN A 128 7.03 -15.52 14.10
N GLY A 129 6.32 -15.78 15.20
CA GLY A 129 5.86 -14.76 16.12
C GLY A 129 4.51 -14.12 15.76
N VAL A 130 3.93 -14.44 14.60
CA VAL A 130 2.57 -14.05 14.27
C VAL A 130 1.58 -14.86 15.11
N PRO A 131 0.60 -14.22 15.80
CA PRO A 131 -0.39 -14.94 16.59
C PRO A 131 -1.20 -15.92 15.76
N GLU A 132 -1.34 -17.15 16.26
CA GLU A 132 -2.03 -18.25 15.57
C GLU A 132 -3.53 -17.93 15.33
N GLU A 133 -4.12 -17.10 16.18
CA GLU A 133 -5.51 -16.66 16.09
C GLU A 133 -5.79 -15.85 14.81
N LEU A 134 -4.74 -15.38 14.13
CA LEU A 134 -4.88 -14.68 12.84
C LEU A 134 -4.95 -15.64 11.64
N ARG A 135 -4.77 -16.94 11.84
CA ARG A 135 -4.88 -17.95 10.78
C ARG A 135 -6.20 -17.84 10.03
N GLY A 136 -6.15 -17.83 8.71
CA GLY A 136 -7.32 -17.77 7.84
C GLY A 136 -8.02 -16.38 7.78
N THR A 137 -7.44 -15.35 8.40
CA THR A 137 -7.95 -13.98 8.30
C THR A 137 -7.46 -13.25 7.07
N VAL A 138 -6.40 -13.74 6.41
CA VAL A 138 -5.81 -13.16 5.19
C VAL A 138 -5.62 -14.26 4.16
N LEU A 139 -6.20 -14.05 2.99
CA LEU A 139 -6.32 -15.03 1.92
C LEU A 139 -5.75 -14.44 0.63
N PRO A 140 -4.66 -15.00 0.08
CA PRO A 140 -4.07 -14.49 -1.15
C PRO A 140 -4.88 -14.91 -2.38
N PHE A 141 -4.86 -14.05 -3.41
CA PHE A 141 -5.33 -14.36 -4.75
C PHE A 141 -4.32 -13.90 -5.80
N THR A 142 -4.41 -14.45 -7.00
CA THR A 142 -3.46 -14.16 -8.09
C THR A 142 -3.92 -12.95 -8.91
N TYR A 143 -2.99 -12.06 -9.24
CA TYR A 143 -3.24 -10.91 -10.11
C TYR A 143 -3.67 -11.38 -11.51
N ASN A 144 -4.65 -10.71 -12.11
CA ASN A 144 -5.31 -11.07 -13.37
C ASN A 144 -6.14 -12.38 -13.34
N ASP A 145 -6.25 -13.08 -12.21
CA ASP A 145 -7.15 -14.21 -12.02
C ASP A 145 -8.47 -13.77 -11.39
N PHE A 146 -9.36 -13.21 -12.21
CA PHE A 146 -10.67 -12.75 -11.73
C PHE A 146 -11.55 -13.92 -11.26
N GLN A 147 -11.51 -15.06 -11.97
CA GLN A 147 -12.30 -16.23 -11.60
C GLN A 147 -11.88 -16.81 -10.25
N GLY A 148 -10.58 -16.89 -9.99
CA GLY A 148 -10.05 -17.31 -8.68
C GLY A 148 -10.50 -16.38 -7.55
N LEU A 149 -10.52 -15.05 -7.78
CA LEU A 149 -11.05 -14.10 -6.83
C LEU A 149 -12.55 -14.30 -6.57
N GLU A 150 -13.36 -14.52 -7.61
CA GLU A 150 -14.80 -14.78 -7.44
C GLU A 150 -15.06 -16.02 -6.57
N VAL A 151 -14.35 -17.12 -6.83
CA VAL A 151 -14.44 -18.35 -6.01
C VAL A 151 -14.05 -18.08 -4.58
N LEU A 152 -12.96 -17.33 -4.35
CA LEU A 152 -12.51 -16.97 -3.01
C LEU A 152 -13.59 -16.18 -2.24
N LEU A 153 -14.25 -15.24 -2.89
CA LEU A 153 -15.34 -14.43 -2.31
C LEU A 153 -16.65 -15.18 -2.13
N GLN A 154 -16.86 -16.27 -2.85
CA GLN A 154 -18.04 -17.14 -2.67
C GLN A 154 -17.88 -18.09 -1.49
N THR A 155 -16.64 -18.55 -1.24
CA THR A 155 -16.32 -19.55 -0.23
C THR A 155 -15.92 -18.95 1.12
N ASN A 156 -15.70 -17.63 1.18
CA ASN A 156 -15.25 -16.94 2.39
C ASN A 156 -16.03 -15.64 2.62
N ASP A 157 -16.30 -15.34 3.88
CA ASP A 157 -16.93 -14.07 4.29
C ASP A 157 -15.88 -12.94 4.34
N ILE A 158 -15.49 -12.47 3.16
CA ILE A 158 -14.48 -11.42 2.97
C ILE A 158 -15.13 -10.04 3.02
N GLY A 159 -14.54 -9.13 3.79
CA GLY A 159 -14.97 -7.73 3.88
C GLY A 159 -14.05 -6.75 3.16
N VAL A 160 -12.82 -7.18 2.85
CA VAL A 160 -11.80 -6.30 2.29
C VAL A 160 -11.08 -7.01 1.16
N ILE A 161 -10.93 -6.34 0.03
CA ILE A 161 -9.96 -6.68 -1.02
C ILE A 161 -8.85 -5.65 -0.95
N LYS A 162 -7.61 -6.11 -0.80
CA LYS A 162 -6.43 -5.25 -0.81
C LYS A 162 -5.45 -5.72 -1.86
N MET A 163 -5.05 -4.81 -2.76
CA MET A 163 -4.16 -5.16 -3.86
C MET A 163 -3.31 -3.98 -4.34
N GLU A 164 -2.23 -4.27 -5.03
CA GLU A 164 -1.51 -3.27 -5.82
C GLU A 164 -2.24 -3.03 -7.14
N VAL A 165 -2.22 -1.79 -7.64
CA VAL A 165 -2.85 -1.45 -8.94
C VAL A 165 -2.09 -2.12 -10.08
N SER A 166 -0.78 -2.11 -10.01
CA SER A 166 0.13 -2.77 -10.93
C SER A 166 1.46 -3.00 -10.24
N ARG A 167 2.15 -4.04 -10.61
CA ARG A 167 3.46 -4.34 -10.07
C ARG A 167 4.43 -4.79 -11.16
N ASN A 168 4.47 -6.08 -11.48
CA ASN A 168 5.31 -6.65 -12.53
C ASN A 168 4.60 -6.65 -13.88
N PHE A 169 3.26 -6.68 -13.86
CA PHE A 169 2.39 -6.72 -15.02
C PHE A 169 1.27 -5.68 -14.85
N GLY A 170 0.77 -5.16 -15.97
CA GLY A 170 -0.45 -4.37 -15.98
C GLY A 170 -1.71 -5.23 -15.86
N PRO A 171 -2.87 -4.61 -15.63
CA PRO A 171 -4.15 -5.32 -15.64
C PRO A 171 -4.50 -5.76 -17.06
N GLU A 172 -5.02 -6.98 -17.18
CA GLU A 172 -5.48 -7.57 -18.43
C GLU A 172 -7.00 -7.71 -18.42
N ASN A 173 -7.63 -7.64 -19.60
CA ASN A 173 -9.06 -7.91 -19.78
C ASN A 173 -9.97 -7.14 -18.80
N ASP A 174 -9.65 -5.88 -18.54
CA ASP A 174 -10.37 -5.01 -17.59
C ASP A 174 -10.44 -5.59 -16.17
N PHE A 175 -9.35 -6.21 -15.71
CA PHE A 175 -9.30 -6.87 -14.41
C PHE A 175 -9.64 -5.91 -13.25
N LEU A 176 -9.07 -4.71 -13.23
CA LEU A 176 -9.30 -3.74 -12.14
C LEU A 176 -10.74 -3.22 -12.13
N GLY A 177 -11.31 -2.93 -13.30
CA GLY A 177 -12.73 -2.54 -13.42
C GLY A 177 -13.66 -3.61 -12.88
N LYS A 178 -13.43 -4.87 -13.26
CA LYS A 178 -14.20 -6.01 -12.75
C LYS A 178 -14.06 -6.18 -11.23
N VAL A 179 -12.87 -6.03 -10.68
CA VAL A 179 -12.64 -6.10 -9.23
C VAL A 179 -13.37 -4.97 -8.52
N ARG A 180 -13.31 -3.73 -9.06
CA ARG A 180 -14.03 -2.58 -8.51
C ARG A 180 -15.55 -2.82 -8.50
N GLU A 181 -16.08 -3.28 -9.61
CA GLU A 181 -17.52 -3.59 -9.74
C GLU A 181 -17.96 -4.68 -8.75
N LEU A 182 -17.22 -5.79 -8.70
CA LEU A 182 -17.49 -6.91 -7.80
C LEU A 182 -17.44 -6.48 -6.33
N ALA A 183 -16.46 -5.67 -5.94
CA ALA A 183 -16.34 -5.13 -4.58
C ALA A 183 -17.56 -4.26 -4.23
N THR A 184 -18.00 -3.40 -5.15
CA THR A 184 -19.17 -2.55 -4.98
C THR A 184 -20.46 -3.39 -4.81
N GLN A 185 -20.69 -4.36 -5.68
CA GLN A 185 -21.86 -5.24 -5.64
C GLN A 185 -21.95 -6.03 -4.33
N LYS A 186 -20.83 -6.45 -3.77
CA LYS A 186 -20.77 -7.25 -2.54
C LYS A 186 -20.61 -6.43 -1.26
N GLY A 187 -20.54 -5.10 -1.34
CA GLY A 187 -20.30 -4.24 -0.18
C GLY A 187 -18.92 -4.48 0.46
N ILE A 188 -17.93 -4.82 -0.34
CA ILE A 188 -16.54 -5.07 0.07
C ILE A 188 -15.75 -3.78 -0.08
N VAL A 189 -14.93 -3.44 0.90
CA VAL A 189 -13.99 -2.31 0.78
C VAL A 189 -12.81 -2.72 -0.08
N LEU A 190 -12.57 -1.97 -1.17
CA LEU A 190 -11.41 -2.14 -2.04
C LEU A 190 -10.32 -1.14 -1.65
N ILE A 191 -9.13 -1.65 -1.35
CA ILE A 191 -7.94 -0.87 -1.02
C ILE A 191 -6.89 -1.08 -2.10
N PHE A 192 -6.51 -0.02 -2.79
CA PHE A 192 -5.34 -0.01 -3.65
C PHE A 192 -4.10 0.45 -2.89
N ASP A 193 -3.06 -0.39 -2.89
CA ASP A 193 -1.74 -0.05 -2.39
C ASP A 193 -0.90 0.51 -3.54
N GLU A 194 -0.61 1.78 -3.45
CA GLU A 194 0.18 2.48 -4.45
C GLU A 194 1.55 2.95 -3.92
N CYS A 195 2.08 2.23 -2.94
CA CYS A 195 3.41 2.52 -2.40
C CYS A 195 4.50 2.55 -3.50
N THR A 196 4.37 1.70 -4.51
CA THR A 196 5.34 1.60 -5.62
C THR A 196 4.87 2.26 -6.92
N SER A 197 3.61 2.66 -7.04
CA SER A 197 3.04 3.24 -8.27
C SER A 197 2.55 4.68 -8.12
N GLY A 198 2.17 5.10 -6.92
CA GLY A 198 1.65 6.43 -6.64
C GLY A 198 2.67 7.53 -6.97
N PHE A 199 2.23 8.59 -7.64
CA PHE A 199 3.04 9.74 -8.03
C PHE A 199 4.25 9.43 -8.95
N ARG A 200 4.25 8.30 -9.69
CA ARG A 200 5.31 7.94 -10.65
C ARG A 200 4.86 8.17 -12.09
N GLN A 201 3.88 7.40 -12.55
CA GLN A 201 3.41 7.51 -13.95
C GLN A 201 2.33 8.57 -14.12
N THR A 202 1.61 8.90 -13.06
CA THR A 202 0.58 9.92 -13.06
C THR A 202 0.55 10.68 -11.73
N PHE A 203 0.08 11.91 -11.76
CA PHE A 203 -0.08 12.74 -10.57
C PHE A 203 -1.26 12.23 -9.73
N GLY A 204 -0.94 11.75 -8.54
CA GLY A 204 -1.88 11.16 -7.60
C GLY A 204 -1.71 9.65 -7.48
N GLY A 205 -2.03 8.88 -8.52
CA GLY A 205 -1.93 7.43 -8.45
C GLY A 205 -2.28 6.75 -9.77
N LEU A 206 -1.78 5.54 -9.96
CA LEU A 206 -1.97 4.77 -11.18
C LEU A 206 -3.43 4.34 -11.37
N HIS A 207 -4.20 4.15 -10.27
CA HIS A 207 -5.64 3.86 -10.31
C HIS A 207 -6.41 4.87 -11.18
N LYS A 208 -5.96 6.13 -11.25
CA LYS A 208 -6.59 7.19 -12.07
C LYS A 208 -6.52 6.91 -13.56
N ILE A 209 -5.47 6.22 -14.04
CA ILE A 209 -5.35 5.83 -15.45
C ILE A 209 -6.40 4.78 -15.80
N TYR A 210 -6.71 3.90 -14.86
CA TYR A 210 -7.67 2.81 -15.07
C TYR A 210 -9.10 3.18 -14.68
N GLY A 211 -9.32 4.34 -14.09
CA GLY A 211 -10.64 4.81 -13.71
C GLY A 211 -11.30 4.03 -12.57
N VAL A 212 -10.52 3.49 -11.63
CA VAL A 212 -10.96 2.63 -10.53
C VAL A 212 -10.66 3.23 -9.16
#